data_0ac5653ee73b926f58577707922b6e8c
#
_entry.id   0ac5653ee73b926f58577707922b6e8c
#
_cell.length_a   1.000
_cell.length_b   1.000
_cell.length_c   1.000
_cell.angle_alpha   90.00
_cell.angle_beta   90.00
_cell.angle_gamma   90.00
#
_symmetry.space_group_name_H-M   'P 1'
#
loop_
_entity.id
_entity.type
_entity.pdbx_description
1 polymer ?
#
loop_
_entity_poly.entity_id
_entity_poly.type
_entity_poly.pdbx_seq_one_letter_code
_entity_poly.pdbx_strand_id
1 'polypeptide(L)' 'PVIVEDDVLIGANAVVIEGVRIGRGAVVAAGAVVVNDVPENAVVAGCPARVIKRKDEKTAGKTALEDALRSL' A
#
# COMPACT_ATOMS: atom_id res chain seq x y z
N PRO A 1 16.90 -5.88 3.53
CA PRO A 1 15.81 -5.60 4.47
C PRO A 1 14.66 -4.86 3.80
N VAL A 2 13.50 -4.95 4.40
CA VAL A 2 12.34 -4.18 3.95
C VAL A 2 12.44 -2.78 4.52
N ILE A 3 12.19 -1.78 3.67
CA ILE A 3 12.17 -0.38 4.10
C ILE A 3 10.75 0.13 3.99
N VAL A 4 10.22 0.62 5.10
CA VAL A 4 8.88 1.20 5.15
C VAL A 4 9.02 2.66 5.55
N GLU A 5 8.64 3.56 4.66
CA GLU A 5 8.74 4.98 4.92
C GLU A 5 7.59 5.48 5.79
N ASP A 6 7.55 6.79 6.06
CA ASP A 6 6.56 7.36 6.98
C ASP A 6 5.13 7.28 6.44
N ASP A 7 4.18 7.24 7.34
CA ASP A 7 2.75 7.32 7.03
C ASP A 7 2.23 6.18 6.13
N VAL A 8 2.88 5.02 6.20
CA VAL A 8 2.45 3.83 5.46
C VAL A 8 1.41 3.06 6.28
N LEU A 9 0.36 2.64 5.61
CA LEU A 9 -0.65 1.77 6.22
C LEU A 9 -0.54 0.38 5.60
N ILE A 10 -0.34 -0.63 6.42
CA ILE A 10 -0.26 -2.01 5.96
C ILE A 10 -1.42 -2.80 6.55
N GLY A 11 -2.23 -3.37 5.68
CA GLY A 11 -3.39 -4.15 6.08
C GLY A 11 -3.01 -5.50 6.68
N ALA A 12 -3.98 -6.14 7.32
CA ALA A 12 -3.78 -7.42 7.98
C ALA A 12 -3.35 -8.49 6.99
N ASN A 13 -2.46 -9.36 7.43
CA ASN A 13 -1.97 -10.49 6.65
C ASN A 13 -1.27 -10.12 5.34
N ALA A 14 -0.87 -8.87 5.19
CA ALA A 14 -0.05 -8.48 4.04
C ALA A 14 1.36 -9.07 4.20
N VAL A 15 1.95 -9.45 3.07
CA VAL A 15 3.30 -9.99 3.02
C VAL A 15 4.16 -9.05 2.18
N VAL A 16 5.32 -8.67 2.70
CA VAL A 16 6.27 -7.82 1.99
C VAL A 16 7.56 -8.59 1.84
N ILE A 17 7.98 -8.79 0.61
CA ILE A 17 9.16 -9.59 0.31
C ILE A 17 10.43 -8.78 0.59
N GLU A 18 11.48 -9.49 1.01
CA GLU A 18 12.78 -8.90 1.33
C GLU A 18 13.29 -8.01 0.17
N GLY A 19 13.82 -6.86 0.53
CA GLY A 19 14.39 -5.93 -0.43
C GLY A 19 13.41 -4.92 -0.99
N VAL A 20 12.13 -5.01 -0.63
CA VAL A 20 11.12 -4.07 -1.11
C VAL A 20 11.13 -2.79 -0.30
N ARG A 21 10.95 -1.67 -0.98
CA ARG A 21 10.78 -0.37 -0.33
C ARG A 21 9.33 0.10 -0.53
N ILE A 22 8.69 0.46 0.56
CA ILE A 22 7.34 0.99 0.54
C ILE A 22 7.40 2.49 0.74
N GLY A 23 6.99 3.23 -0.27
CA GLY A 23 7.11 4.68 -0.28
C GLY A 23 6.16 5.36 0.70
N ARG A 24 6.52 6.57 1.05
CA ARG A 24 5.79 7.38 2.01
C ARG A 24 4.31 7.51 1.63
N GLY A 25 3.46 7.36 2.62
CA GLY A 25 2.02 7.52 2.44
C GLY A 25 1.34 6.41 1.66
N ALA A 26 2.06 5.34 1.33
CA ALA A 26 1.48 4.23 0.60
C ALA A 26 0.52 3.41 1.47
N VAL A 27 -0.37 2.70 0.82
CA VAL A 27 -1.29 1.77 1.48
C VAL A 27 -1.11 0.40 0.87
N VAL A 28 -0.81 -0.58 1.73
CA VAL A 28 -0.76 -1.98 1.34
C VAL A 28 -2.04 -2.63 1.86
N ALA A 29 -2.87 -3.07 0.97
CA ALA A 29 -4.18 -3.62 1.34
C ALA A 29 -4.04 -4.96 2.05
N ALA A 30 -5.06 -5.32 2.81
CA ALA A 30 -5.08 -6.60 3.53
C ALA A 30 -4.89 -7.77 2.58
N GLY A 31 -4.05 -8.71 2.96
CA GLY A 31 -3.78 -9.91 2.18
C GLY A 31 -2.92 -9.71 0.94
N ALA A 32 -2.43 -8.51 0.70
CA ALA A 32 -1.57 -8.26 -0.46
C ALA A 32 -0.20 -8.91 -0.29
N VAL A 33 0.39 -9.33 -1.40
CA VAL A 33 1.75 -9.86 -1.41
C VAL A 33 2.60 -8.91 -2.25
N VAL A 34 3.41 -8.10 -1.58
CA VAL A 34 4.20 -7.04 -2.21
C VAL A 34 5.54 -7.62 -2.66
N VAL A 35 5.76 -7.66 -3.95
CA VAL A 35 6.97 -8.23 -4.55
C VAL A 35 7.86 -7.18 -5.24
N ASN A 36 7.36 -5.96 -5.39
CA ASN A 36 8.11 -4.85 -5.99
C ASN A 36 7.96 -3.61 -5.13
N ASP A 37 8.86 -2.66 -5.31
CA ASP A 37 8.78 -1.40 -4.60
C ASP A 37 7.42 -0.72 -4.82
N VAL A 38 6.93 -0.08 -3.77
CA VAL A 38 5.65 0.63 -3.81
C VAL A 38 5.94 2.13 -3.87
N PRO A 39 5.44 2.82 -4.91
CA PRO A 39 5.63 4.27 -5.01
C PRO A 39 4.97 5.03 -3.88
N GLU A 40 5.41 6.25 -3.65
CA GLU A 40 4.78 7.13 -2.68
C GLU A 40 3.30 7.32 -3.01
N ASN A 41 2.49 7.34 -1.97
CA ASN A 41 1.05 7.60 -2.07
C ASN A 41 0.28 6.62 -2.96
N ALA A 42 0.86 5.47 -3.25
CA ALA A 42 0.20 4.43 -4.03
C ALA A 42 -0.60 3.51 -3.12
N VAL A 43 -1.68 2.98 -3.65
CA VAL A 43 -2.45 1.92 -3.00
C VAL A 43 -2.23 0.65 -3.79
N VAL A 44 -1.74 -0.39 -3.13
CA VAL A 44 -1.47 -1.68 -3.78
C VAL A 44 -2.32 -2.77 -3.15
N ALA A 45 -2.74 -3.72 -3.97
CA ALA A 45 -3.57 -4.83 -3.52
C ALA A 45 -3.32 -6.06 -4.39
N GLY A 46 -3.66 -7.20 -3.88
CA GLY A 46 -3.63 -8.46 -4.61
C GLY A 46 -2.37 -9.28 -4.39
N CYS A 47 -2.31 -10.41 -5.08
CA CYS A 47 -1.19 -11.35 -5.04
C CYS A 47 -0.86 -11.80 -6.47
N PRO A 48 0.21 -11.30 -7.07
CA PRO A 48 1.12 -10.26 -6.57
C PRO A 48 0.44 -8.89 -6.51
N ALA A 49 0.87 -8.06 -5.57
CA ALA A 49 0.28 -6.74 -5.39
C ALA A 49 0.53 -5.84 -6.60
N ARG A 50 -0.50 -5.09 -6.96
CA ARG A 50 -0.45 -4.13 -8.06
C ARG A 50 -0.97 -2.79 -7.58
N VAL A 51 -0.49 -1.71 -8.17
CA VAL A 51 -0.99 -0.39 -7.89
C VAL A 51 -2.41 -0.29 -8.44
N ILE A 52 -3.38 -0.09 -7.56
CA ILE A 52 -4.78 0.03 -7.96
C ILE A 52 -5.23 1.47 -8.05
N LYS A 53 -4.58 2.36 -7.33
CA LYS A 53 -4.78 3.80 -7.46
C LYS A 53 -3.68 4.54 -6.74
N ARG A 54 -3.60 5.83 -6.97
CA ARG A 54 -2.71 6.72 -6.23
C ARG A 54 -3.54 7.74 -5.48
N LYS A 55 -3.13 8.04 -4.27
CA LYS A 55 -3.74 9.12 -3.51
C LYS A 55 -3.18 10.42 -4.06
N ASP A 56 -4.04 11.35 -4.45
CA ASP A 56 -3.59 12.69 -4.73
C ASP A 56 -3.88 13.59 -3.55
N GLU A 57 -3.44 14.83 -3.60
CA GLU A 57 -3.60 15.75 -2.48
C GLU A 57 -5.06 16.00 -2.13
N LYS A 58 -5.94 15.93 -3.09
CA LYS A 58 -7.37 16.20 -2.88
C LYS A 58 -8.11 15.01 -2.32
N THR A 59 -7.62 13.82 -2.58
CA THR A 59 -8.29 12.58 -2.15
C THR A 59 -7.53 11.85 -1.07
N ALA A 60 -6.51 12.43 -0.51
CA ALA A 60 -5.69 11.82 0.53
C ALA A 60 -6.39 11.72 1.88
N GLY A 61 -7.68 11.79 1.90
CA GLY A 61 -8.46 11.70 3.12
C GLY A 61 -8.65 10.28 3.62
N LYS A 62 -9.18 10.22 4.82
CA LYS A 62 -9.44 8.97 5.51
C LYS A 62 -10.33 8.03 4.72
N THR A 63 -11.29 8.58 3.98
CA THR A 63 -12.22 7.78 3.18
C THR A 63 -11.50 6.94 2.13
N ALA A 64 -10.49 7.51 1.49
CA ALA A 64 -9.74 6.78 0.47
C ALA A 64 -9.03 5.55 1.06
N LEU A 65 -8.51 5.68 2.27
CA LEU A 65 -7.86 4.56 2.95
C LEU A 65 -8.87 3.49 3.32
N GLU A 66 -10.02 3.88 3.81
CA GLU A 66 -11.06 2.94 4.17
C GLU A 66 -11.56 2.16 2.96
N ASP A 67 -11.77 2.84 1.84
CA ASP A 67 -12.23 2.19 0.62
C ASP A 67 -11.21 1.19 0.11
N ALA A 68 -9.93 1.54 0.15
CA ALA A 68 -8.88 0.63 -0.28
C ALA A 68 -8.85 -0.64 0.56
N LEU A 69 -9.08 -0.53 1.86
CA LEU A 69 -9.08 -1.68 2.75
C LEU A 69 -10.35 -2.51 2.65
N ARG A 70 -11.47 -1.90 2.33
CA ARG A 70 -12.74 -2.60 2.23
C ARG A 70 -12.92 -3.33 0.90
N SER A 71 -12.26 -2.89 -0.15
CA SER A 71 -12.41 -3.45 -1.49
C SER A 71 -11.80 -4.83 -1.64
N LEU A 72 -11.26 -5.33 -0.58
CA LEU A 72 -10.57 -6.61 -0.59
C LEU A 72 -11.42 -7.68 0.11
#